data_44a60f5bf596ca276e21530f3a4113ec
#
_entry.id   44a60f5bf596ca276e21530f3a4113ec
#
_cell.length_a   1.000
_cell.length_b   1.000
_cell.length_c   1.000
_cell.angle_alpha   90.00
_cell.angle_beta   90.00
_cell.angle_gamma   90.00
#
_symmetry.space_group_name_H-M   'P 1'
#
loop_
_entity.id
_entity.type
_entity.pdbx_description
1 polymer ?
#
loop_
_entity_poly.entity_id
_entity_poly.type
_entity_poly.pdbx_seq_one_letter_code
_entity_poly.pdbx_strand_id
1 'polypeptide(L)'
;MKLQQVSNNCFAVLNEKNLVCDANSGLINLGGGVVVDTQSDLPHGRRMIELFGKVWRAMPKRVVNTHEDGDHVWGNQLFEGAEIIAHRTVKELMPHVADPKETQQLIKGSDRFLTRMLLKARHPGALAVAQQLKQDYDFDGIRLVLPTTVFEERHVLDLDGTEVHLIYVGPCHQIGDTIIHVPKEKVVFAGDVIFRECTPMGWNGSYEKWLKILDLIISLDPDVIVPGHGPVCGIEGAIEMKAYLEYVREESKRCFGQGLSALDASRKIDFGPYGGWRGPARLYMNVERAYREFRSEAEDAPWDHAKVFDAVFAVAKARGIEVEF
;
A
#
# COMPACT_ATOMS: atom_id res chain seq x y z
N MET A 1 -16.92 1.20 3.09
CA MET A 1 -16.47 0.11 2.17
C MET A 1 -17.57 -0.23 1.19
N LYS A 2 -17.22 -0.41 -0.07
CA LYS A 2 -18.14 -0.66 -1.19
C LYS A 2 -17.66 -1.87 -2.00
N LEU A 3 -18.60 -2.79 -2.31
CA LEU A 3 -18.37 -3.85 -3.28
C LEU A 3 -18.58 -3.29 -4.69
N GLN A 4 -17.62 -3.54 -5.59
CA GLN A 4 -17.69 -3.17 -6.99
C GLN A 4 -17.35 -4.37 -7.87
N GLN A 5 -18.19 -4.67 -8.84
CA GLN A 5 -17.84 -5.62 -9.89
C GLN A 5 -16.92 -4.93 -10.89
N VAL A 6 -15.78 -5.53 -11.21
CA VAL A 6 -14.76 -4.97 -12.10
C VAL A 6 -14.64 -5.71 -13.43
N SER A 7 -15.12 -6.96 -13.48
CA SER A 7 -15.30 -7.73 -14.70
C SER A 7 -16.37 -8.83 -14.48
N ASN A 8 -16.53 -9.76 -15.40
CA ASN A 8 -17.53 -10.83 -15.27
C ASN A 8 -17.32 -11.67 -14.00
N ASN A 9 -16.07 -11.95 -13.64
CA ASN A 9 -15.72 -12.82 -12.52
C ASN A 9 -14.81 -12.14 -11.48
N CYS A 10 -14.47 -10.87 -11.66
CA CYS A 10 -13.64 -10.14 -10.72
C CYS A 10 -14.42 -9.04 -10.01
N PHE A 11 -14.14 -8.89 -8.72
CA PHE A 11 -14.78 -7.92 -7.84
C PHE A 11 -13.71 -7.25 -6.98
N ALA A 12 -13.99 -6.02 -6.55
CA ALA A 12 -13.17 -5.31 -5.58
C ALA A 12 -14.03 -4.83 -4.39
N VAL A 13 -13.45 -4.83 -3.21
CA VAL A 13 -13.97 -4.10 -2.05
C VAL A 13 -13.06 -2.90 -1.85
N LEU A 14 -13.65 -1.71 -1.96
CA LEU A 14 -12.96 -0.43 -1.91
C LEU A 14 -13.24 0.29 -0.61
N ASN A 15 -12.22 0.87 -0.02
CA ASN A 15 -12.33 1.79 1.11
C ASN A 15 -12.49 3.22 0.59
N GLU A 16 -13.71 3.77 0.71
CA GLU A 16 -14.10 5.02 0.04
C GLU A 16 -13.49 6.29 0.67
N LYS A 17 -13.03 6.22 1.92
CA LYS A 17 -12.36 7.35 2.57
C LYS A 17 -10.92 7.54 2.11
N ASN A 18 -10.29 6.48 1.62
CA ASN A 18 -8.92 6.44 1.14
C ASN A 18 -7.91 6.98 2.18
N LEU A 19 -8.05 6.52 3.42
CA LEU A 19 -7.15 6.83 4.54
C LEU A 19 -5.87 5.97 4.45
N VAL A 20 -4.91 6.22 5.35
CA VAL A 20 -3.56 5.63 5.30
C VAL A 20 -3.54 4.09 5.22
N CYS A 21 -4.40 3.41 5.96
CA CYS A 21 -4.51 1.94 5.91
C CYS A 21 -5.83 1.47 5.26
N ASP A 22 -6.43 2.27 4.40
CA ASP A 22 -7.65 1.94 3.67
C ASP A 22 -7.34 1.12 2.41
N ALA A 23 -6.65 -0.01 2.58
CA ALA A 23 -6.31 -0.89 1.47
C ALA A 23 -7.56 -1.47 0.78
N ASN A 24 -7.49 -1.66 -0.52
CA ASN A 24 -8.50 -2.36 -1.30
C ASN A 24 -8.24 -3.88 -1.26
N SER A 25 -9.31 -4.65 -1.47
CA SER A 25 -9.18 -6.10 -1.64
C SER A 25 -9.87 -6.57 -2.91
N GLY A 26 -9.33 -7.62 -3.52
CA GLY A 26 -9.86 -8.24 -4.72
C GLY A 26 -10.53 -9.60 -4.46
N LEU A 27 -11.45 -9.98 -5.34
CA LEU A 27 -12.00 -11.34 -5.42
C LEU A 27 -12.01 -11.79 -6.88
N ILE A 28 -11.37 -12.91 -7.17
CA ILE A 28 -11.51 -13.65 -8.44
C ILE A 28 -12.43 -14.82 -8.15
N ASN A 29 -13.69 -14.73 -8.63
CA ASN A 29 -14.77 -15.65 -8.28
C ASN A 29 -14.85 -16.85 -9.25
N LEU A 30 -13.70 -17.51 -9.47
CA LEU A 30 -13.51 -18.70 -10.30
C LEU A 30 -12.73 -19.76 -9.53
N GLY A 31 -12.87 -21.04 -9.87
CA GLY A 31 -12.04 -22.13 -9.36
C GLY A 31 -12.04 -22.26 -7.84
N GLY A 32 -13.16 -21.98 -7.17
CA GLY A 32 -13.28 -21.98 -5.71
C GLY A 32 -12.92 -20.66 -5.03
N GLY A 33 -12.63 -19.62 -5.81
CA GLY A 33 -12.35 -18.27 -5.36
C GLY A 33 -10.91 -18.01 -4.90
N VAL A 34 -10.44 -16.80 -5.21
CA VAL A 34 -9.17 -16.25 -4.71
C VAL A 34 -9.45 -14.86 -4.19
N VAL A 35 -9.08 -14.58 -2.93
CA VAL A 35 -9.08 -13.22 -2.36
C VAL A 35 -7.69 -12.63 -2.53
N VAL A 36 -7.62 -11.39 -2.97
CA VAL A 36 -6.40 -10.59 -3.05
C VAL A 36 -6.43 -9.57 -1.92
N ASP A 37 -5.48 -9.67 -1.00
CA ASP A 37 -5.32 -8.88 0.23
C ASP A 37 -6.52 -8.93 1.19
N THR A 38 -6.26 -8.76 2.48
CA THR A 38 -7.21 -9.13 3.53
C THR A 38 -7.59 -8.01 4.50
N GLN A 39 -7.21 -6.77 4.18
CA GLN A 39 -7.57 -5.57 4.94
C GLN A 39 -6.72 -5.28 6.19
N SER A 40 -6.88 -4.05 6.66
CA SER A 40 -6.13 -3.33 7.69
C SER A 40 -6.40 -3.76 9.13
N ASP A 41 -7.52 -4.38 9.40
CA ASP A 41 -7.87 -4.86 10.74
C ASP A 41 -9.00 -5.90 10.68
N LEU A 42 -9.38 -6.45 11.82
CA LEU A 42 -10.41 -7.49 11.87
C LEU A 42 -11.81 -6.97 11.54
N PRO A 43 -12.26 -5.80 12.01
CA PRO A 43 -13.51 -5.21 11.57
C PRO A 43 -13.63 -5.00 10.07
N HIS A 44 -12.58 -4.41 9.42
CA HIS A 44 -12.56 -4.21 7.97
C HIS A 44 -12.50 -5.55 7.22
N GLY A 45 -11.68 -6.50 7.68
CA GLY A 45 -11.61 -7.84 7.08
C GLY A 45 -12.95 -8.60 7.16
N ARG A 46 -13.68 -8.55 8.29
CA ARG A 46 -15.03 -9.12 8.41
C ARG A 46 -16.02 -8.41 7.51
N ARG A 47 -15.94 -7.10 7.39
CA ARG A 47 -16.79 -6.33 6.48
C ARG A 47 -16.53 -6.67 5.02
N MET A 48 -15.28 -6.85 4.63
CA MET A 48 -14.88 -7.33 3.30
C MET A 48 -15.49 -8.71 3.02
N ILE A 49 -15.37 -9.66 3.97
CA ILE A 49 -15.95 -11.00 3.86
C ILE A 49 -17.47 -10.93 3.67
N GLU A 50 -18.16 -10.10 4.46
CA GLU A 50 -19.61 -9.89 4.32
C GLU A 50 -19.98 -9.35 2.93
N LEU A 51 -19.20 -8.42 2.39
CA LEU A 51 -19.45 -7.83 1.08
C LEU A 51 -19.21 -8.85 -0.03
N PHE A 52 -18.09 -9.57 -0.01
CA PHE A 52 -17.81 -10.64 -0.97
C PHE A 52 -18.80 -11.81 -0.84
N GLY A 53 -19.32 -12.05 0.38
CA GLY A 53 -20.35 -13.04 0.63
C GLY A 53 -21.65 -12.86 -0.19
N LYS A 54 -21.85 -11.66 -0.75
CA LYS A 54 -23.00 -11.38 -1.63
C LYS A 54 -22.82 -11.94 -3.04
N VAL A 55 -21.59 -12.27 -3.43
CA VAL A 55 -21.25 -12.70 -4.79
C VAL A 55 -20.57 -14.06 -4.86
N TRP A 56 -19.83 -14.53 -3.86
CA TRP A 56 -19.24 -15.84 -3.85
C TRP A 56 -20.23 -16.93 -3.45
N ARG A 57 -20.02 -18.17 -3.91
CA ARG A 57 -20.86 -19.33 -3.55
C ARG A 57 -20.44 -19.99 -2.24
N ALA A 58 -19.16 -19.87 -1.89
CA ALA A 58 -18.56 -20.41 -0.68
C ALA A 58 -17.34 -19.55 -0.32
N MET A 59 -16.90 -19.63 0.93
CA MET A 59 -15.66 -18.96 1.40
C MET A 59 -14.48 -19.40 0.53
N PRO A 60 -13.73 -18.47 -0.06
CA PRO A 60 -12.56 -18.79 -0.87
C PRO A 60 -11.52 -19.61 -0.10
N LYS A 61 -10.92 -20.57 -0.79
CA LYS A 61 -9.87 -21.43 -0.23
C LYS A 61 -8.46 -20.93 -0.49
N ARG A 62 -8.32 -19.80 -1.18
CA ARG A 62 -7.05 -19.18 -1.50
C ARG A 62 -7.08 -17.71 -1.18
N VAL A 63 -5.97 -17.24 -0.65
CA VAL A 63 -5.66 -15.82 -0.44
C VAL A 63 -4.34 -15.54 -1.14
N VAL A 64 -4.22 -14.42 -1.82
CA VAL A 64 -2.96 -13.91 -2.34
C VAL A 64 -2.65 -12.61 -1.63
N ASN A 65 -1.48 -12.49 -1.01
CA ASN A 65 -1.01 -11.21 -0.48
C ASN A 65 -0.08 -10.56 -1.51
N THR A 66 -0.35 -9.29 -1.83
CA THR A 66 0.44 -8.50 -2.80
C THR A 66 1.81 -8.13 -2.25
N HIS A 67 1.89 -7.79 -0.98
CA HIS A 67 3.12 -7.44 -0.27
C HIS A 67 2.98 -7.61 1.24
N GLU A 68 4.00 -7.21 2.01
CA GLU A 68 4.12 -7.49 3.43
C GLU A 68 3.46 -6.49 4.39
N ASP A 69 2.88 -5.38 3.93
CA ASP A 69 2.31 -4.35 4.80
C ASP A 69 1.05 -4.82 5.52
N GLY A 70 0.89 -4.35 6.75
CA GLY A 70 -0.13 -4.83 7.67
C GLY A 70 -1.56 -4.67 7.14
N ASP A 71 -1.85 -3.56 6.50
CA ASP A 71 -3.18 -3.26 5.94
C ASP A 71 -3.56 -4.13 4.73
N HIS A 72 -2.63 -4.95 4.23
CA HIS A 72 -2.89 -5.97 3.21
C HIS A 72 -2.96 -7.39 3.78
N VAL A 73 -2.41 -7.64 4.98
CA VAL A 73 -2.23 -9.00 5.49
C VAL A 73 -2.87 -9.28 6.86
N TRP A 74 -3.27 -8.25 7.63
CA TRP A 74 -3.77 -8.45 9.00
C TRP A 74 -5.07 -9.21 9.09
N GLY A 75 -5.87 -9.26 8.02
CA GLY A 75 -7.07 -10.09 7.92
C GLY A 75 -6.82 -11.56 7.55
N ASN A 76 -5.58 -11.99 7.28
CA ASN A 76 -5.25 -13.37 6.89
C ASN A 76 -5.84 -14.40 7.87
N GLN A 77 -5.85 -14.10 9.17
CA GLN A 77 -6.42 -14.98 10.20
C GLN A 77 -7.92 -15.25 10.07
N LEU A 78 -8.66 -14.44 9.29
CA LEU A 78 -10.08 -14.66 9.02
C LEU A 78 -10.32 -15.73 7.95
N PHE A 79 -9.25 -16.19 7.28
CA PHE A 79 -9.28 -17.22 6.25
C PHE A 79 -8.64 -18.52 6.74
N GLU A 80 -9.03 -18.95 7.94
CA GLU A 80 -8.51 -20.18 8.55
C GLU A 80 -8.72 -21.38 7.64
N GLY A 81 -7.64 -22.15 7.38
CA GLY A 81 -7.63 -23.31 6.48
C GLY A 81 -7.51 -22.97 4.99
N ALA A 82 -7.47 -21.71 4.61
CA ALA A 82 -7.14 -21.31 3.24
C ALA A 82 -5.64 -21.42 2.96
N GLU A 83 -5.29 -21.67 1.70
CA GLU A 83 -3.95 -21.53 1.19
C GLU A 83 -3.62 -20.05 1.03
N ILE A 84 -2.61 -19.55 1.73
CA ILE A 84 -2.13 -18.17 1.60
C ILE A 84 -0.89 -18.18 0.73
N ILE A 85 -0.95 -17.50 -0.39
CA ILE A 85 0.08 -17.45 -1.44
C ILE A 85 0.70 -16.06 -1.48
N ALA A 86 2.02 -15.97 -1.50
CA ALA A 86 2.72 -14.71 -1.66
C ALA A 86 4.13 -14.92 -2.22
N HIS A 87 4.81 -13.84 -2.60
CA HIS A 87 6.23 -13.90 -2.89
C HIS A 87 7.00 -14.31 -1.62
N ARG A 88 8.15 -15.01 -1.78
CA ARG A 88 8.94 -15.52 -0.64
C ARG A 88 9.33 -14.42 0.35
N THR A 89 9.74 -13.25 -0.15
CA THR A 89 10.13 -12.12 0.72
C THR A 89 8.99 -11.62 1.58
N VAL A 90 7.74 -11.68 1.11
CA VAL A 90 6.56 -11.33 1.93
C VAL A 90 6.54 -12.21 3.19
N LYS A 91 6.70 -13.52 3.04
CA LYS A 91 6.72 -14.44 4.19
C LYS A 91 7.89 -14.15 5.15
N GLU A 92 9.04 -13.80 4.61
CA GLU A 92 10.26 -13.51 5.38
C GLU A 92 10.15 -12.17 6.14
N LEU A 93 9.55 -11.15 5.51
CA LEU A 93 9.52 -9.79 6.04
C LEU A 93 8.28 -9.46 6.88
N MET A 94 7.14 -10.11 6.65
CA MET A 94 5.91 -9.88 7.45
C MET A 94 6.14 -9.86 8.96
N PRO A 95 6.98 -10.75 9.58
CA PRO A 95 7.21 -10.69 11.03
C PRO A 95 7.90 -9.41 11.52
N HIS A 96 8.51 -8.67 10.62
CA HIS A 96 9.24 -7.44 10.92
C HIS A 96 8.49 -6.18 10.48
N VAL A 97 7.75 -6.25 9.38
CA VAL A 97 7.03 -5.11 8.80
C VAL A 97 5.60 -5.02 9.34
N ALA A 98 4.92 -6.15 9.46
CA ALA A 98 3.51 -6.23 9.83
C ALA A 98 3.28 -6.74 11.27
N ASP A 99 4.25 -6.63 12.20
CA ASP A 99 3.99 -7.00 13.61
C ASP A 99 2.99 -6.01 14.24
N PRO A 100 1.75 -6.42 14.53
CA PRO A 100 0.73 -5.52 15.07
C PRO A 100 1.09 -4.97 16.44
N LYS A 101 2.06 -5.57 17.14
CA LYS A 101 2.47 -5.14 18.47
C LYS A 101 3.11 -3.76 18.47
N GLU A 102 3.88 -3.41 17.44
CA GLU A 102 4.50 -2.08 17.34
C GLU A 102 3.43 -1.00 17.22
N THR A 103 2.46 -1.19 16.33
CA THR A 103 1.32 -0.27 16.16
C THR A 103 0.48 -0.18 17.42
N GLN A 104 0.17 -1.31 18.06
CA GLN A 104 -0.56 -1.34 19.33
C GLN A 104 0.19 -0.62 20.46
N GLN A 105 1.52 -0.79 20.53
CA GLN A 105 2.35 -0.11 21.54
C GLN A 105 2.39 1.40 21.33
N LEU A 106 2.50 1.85 20.08
CA LEU A 106 2.46 3.25 19.73
C LEU A 106 1.12 3.89 20.14
N ILE A 107 0.00 3.25 19.80
CA ILE A 107 -1.35 3.70 20.15
C ILE A 107 -1.53 3.73 21.67
N LYS A 108 -1.25 2.63 22.38
CA LYS A 108 -1.35 2.55 23.85
C LYS A 108 -0.41 3.55 24.55
N GLY A 109 0.77 3.78 23.97
CA GLY A 109 1.70 4.80 24.44
C GLY A 109 1.13 6.21 24.31
N SER A 110 0.45 6.51 23.22
CA SER A 110 -0.16 7.82 22.97
C SER A 110 -1.28 8.19 23.96
N ASP A 111 -1.89 7.20 24.62
CA ASP A 111 -2.93 7.40 25.65
C ASP A 111 -2.35 7.73 27.04
N ARG A 112 -1.10 7.34 27.30
CA ARG A 112 -0.45 7.59 28.60
C ARG A 112 0.03 9.03 28.67
N PHE A 113 -0.38 9.78 29.69
CA PHE A 113 -0.11 11.22 29.82
C PHE A 113 1.37 11.59 29.59
N LEU A 114 2.29 10.94 30.32
CA LEU A 114 3.72 11.24 30.20
C LEU A 114 4.29 10.89 28.81
N THR A 115 3.92 9.71 28.26
CA THR A 115 4.35 9.28 26.94
C THR A 115 3.80 10.21 25.87
N ARG A 116 2.53 10.61 25.97
CA ARG A 116 1.90 11.58 25.06
C ARG A 116 2.61 12.94 25.08
N MET A 117 2.96 13.45 26.28
CA MET A 117 3.73 14.68 26.39
C MET A 117 5.11 14.56 25.73
N LEU A 118 5.78 13.42 25.94
CA LEU A 118 7.09 13.16 25.35
C LEU A 118 6.99 13.06 23.80
N LEU A 119 6.02 12.30 23.29
CA LEU A 119 5.77 12.20 21.84
C LEU A 119 5.45 13.59 21.26
N LYS A 120 4.57 14.35 21.89
CA LYS A 120 4.23 15.71 21.43
C LYS A 120 5.45 16.62 21.34
N ALA A 121 6.41 16.48 22.26
CA ALA A 121 7.61 17.31 22.31
C ALA A 121 8.70 16.85 21.33
N ARG A 122 8.86 15.53 21.12
CA ARG A 122 9.97 14.95 20.34
C ARG A 122 9.54 14.39 18.99
N HIS A 123 8.35 13.80 18.91
CA HIS A 123 7.81 13.10 17.74
C HIS A 123 6.33 13.43 17.50
N PRO A 124 6.02 14.72 17.19
CA PRO A 124 4.63 15.15 17.00
C PRO A 124 3.94 14.45 15.83
N GLY A 125 4.69 14.06 14.79
CA GLY A 125 4.18 13.29 13.66
C GLY A 125 3.78 11.87 14.07
N ALA A 126 4.63 11.17 14.82
CA ALA A 126 4.31 9.84 15.35
C ALA A 126 3.07 9.88 16.28
N LEU A 127 2.91 10.94 17.08
CA LEU A 127 1.70 11.12 17.87
C LEU A 127 0.46 11.33 16.98
N ALA A 128 0.57 12.12 15.92
CA ALA A 128 -0.55 12.37 15.00
C ALA A 128 -0.98 11.08 14.28
N VAL A 129 -0.02 10.29 13.80
CA VAL A 129 -0.29 8.94 13.23
C VAL A 129 -1.01 8.05 14.22
N ALA A 130 -0.50 7.95 15.46
CA ALA A 130 -1.12 7.11 16.50
C ALA A 130 -2.58 7.50 16.77
N GLN A 131 -2.87 8.81 16.76
CA GLN A 131 -4.21 9.33 16.99
C GLN A 131 -5.15 9.04 15.80
N GLN A 132 -4.66 9.18 14.58
CA GLN A 132 -5.41 8.87 13.37
C GLN A 132 -5.71 7.36 13.29
N LEU A 133 -4.69 6.51 13.47
CA LEU A 133 -4.86 5.06 13.45
C LEU A 133 -5.86 4.59 14.50
N LYS A 134 -5.79 5.15 15.73
CA LYS A 134 -6.73 4.82 16.80
C LYS A 134 -8.17 5.23 16.50
N GLN A 135 -8.36 6.32 15.76
CA GLN A 135 -9.69 6.82 15.42
C GLN A 135 -10.40 5.94 14.39
N ASP A 136 -9.65 5.41 13.42
CA ASP A 136 -10.22 4.80 12.22
C ASP A 136 -10.11 3.27 12.22
N TYR A 137 -9.18 2.68 13.04
CA TYR A 137 -8.88 1.23 13.02
C TYR A 137 -8.85 0.61 14.41
N ASP A 138 -9.10 -0.71 14.45
CA ASP A 138 -9.00 -1.55 15.66
C ASP A 138 -7.98 -2.68 15.44
N PHE A 139 -6.81 -2.52 16.05
CA PHE A 139 -5.73 -3.50 15.95
C PHE A 139 -5.77 -4.57 17.04
N ASP A 140 -6.79 -4.59 17.91
CA ASP A 140 -6.88 -5.60 18.96
C ASP A 140 -7.23 -6.98 18.38
N GLY A 141 -6.57 -8.01 18.92
CA GLY A 141 -6.80 -9.39 18.52
C GLY A 141 -6.18 -9.81 17.18
N ILE A 142 -5.45 -8.92 16.51
CA ILE A 142 -4.72 -9.29 15.29
C ILE A 142 -3.60 -10.28 15.64
N ARG A 143 -3.58 -11.41 14.92
CA ARG A 143 -2.51 -12.40 14.93
C ARG A 143 -1.94 -12.50 13.53
N LEU A 144 -0.64 -12.37 13.41
CA LEU A 144 0.02 -12.52 12.12
C LEU A 144 -0.08 -13.98 11.64
N VAL A 145 -0.63 -14.18 10.44
CA VAL A 145 -0.71 -15.48 9.77
C VAL A 145 0.08 -15.41 8.47
N LEU A 146 1.17 -16.17 8.44
CA LEU A 146 2.13 -16.12 7.34
C LEU A 146 1.65 -16.92 6.11
N PRO A 147 2.15 -16.59 4.91
CA PRO A 147 1.92 -17.38 3.70
C PRO A 147 2.32 -18.85 3.88
N THR A 148 1.44 -19.74 3.42
CA THR A 148 1.66 -21.18 3.42
C THR A 148 2.36 -21.65 2.16
N THR A 149 2.09 -21.00 1.04
CA THR A 149 2.70 -21.24 -0.28
C THR A 149 3.48 -20.00 -0.70
N VAL A 150 4.70 -20.18 -1.18
CA VAL A 150 5.55 -19.09 -1.67
C VAL A 150 6.04 -19.35 -3.09
N PHE A 151 6.28 -18.25 -3.83
CA PHE A 151 6.87 -18.30 -5.17
C PHE A 151 8.02 -17.29 -5.29
N GLU A 152 8.79 -17.35 -6.39
CA GLU A 152 9.94 -16.49 -6.64
C GLU A 152 9.63 -15.39 -7.68
N GLU A 153 9.55 -15.73 -8.95
CA GLU A 153 9.37 -14.72 -10.02
C GLU A 153 7.89 -14.66 -10.47
N ARG A 154 7.28 -15.82 -10.65
CA ARG A 154 5.93 -15.94 -11.17
C ARG A 154 5.27 -17.20 -10.66
N HIS A 155 3.96 -17.09 -10.39
CA HIS A 155 3.10 -18.23 -10.10
C HIS A 155 1.83 -18.12 -10.92
N VAL A 156 1.37 -19.24 -11.48
CA VAL A 156 0.14 -19.28 -12.29
C VAL A 156 -0.86 -20.20 -11.62
N LEU A 157 -2.04 -19.67 -11.33
CA LEU A 157 -3.18 -20.46 -10.89
C LEU A 157 -4.09 -20.72 -12.08
N ASP A 158 -4.51 -21.97 -12.24
CA ASP A 158 -5.62 -22.30 -13.13
C ASP A 158 -6.92 -22.34 -12.34
N LEU A 159 -7.83 -21.45 -12.68
CA LEU A 159 -9.15 -21.32 -12.06
C LEU A 159 -10.22 -21.70 -13.10
N ASP A 160 -10.54 -22.99 -13.19
CA ASP A 160 -11.51 -23.54 -14.15
C ASP A 160 -11.21 -23.15 -15.61
N GLY A 161 -9.94 -23.26 -16.04
CA GLY A 161 -9.45 -22.91 -17.37
C GLY A 161 -9.25 -21.41 -17.61
N THR A 162 -9.21 -20.63 -16.54
CA THR A 162 -8.79 -19.22 -16.56
C THR A 162 -7.49 -19.10 -15.78
N GLU A 163 -6.43 -18.70 -16.48
CA GLU A 163 -5.14 -18.44 -15.85
C GLU A 163 -5.17 -17.14 -15.06
N VAL A 164 -4.59 -17.16 -13.87
CA VAL A 164 -4.31 -16.00 -13.03
C VAL A 164 -2.82 -15.97 -12.77
N HIS A 165 -2.18 -14.90 -13.19
CA HIS A 165 -0.74 -14.73 -13.11
C HIS A 165 -0.37 -13.85 -11.91
N LEU A 166 0.31 -14.42 -10.92
CA LEU A 166 0.97 -13.70 -9.85
C LEU A 166 2.38 -13.39 -10.34
N ILE A 167 2.72 -12.13 -10.45
CA ILE A 167 3.98 -11.65 -11.04
C ILE A 167 4.71 -10.82 -10.00
N TYR A 168 5.87 -11.29 -9.55
CA TYR A 168 6.75 -10.50 -8.70
C TYR A 168 7.30 -9.30 -9.47
N VAL A 169 7.17 -8.11 -8.90
CA VAL A 169 7.60 -6.85 -9.51
C VAL A 169 8.44 -5.98 -8.56
N GLY A 170 8.60 -6.43 -7.34
CA GLY A 170 9.34 -5.67 -6.31
C GLY A 170 10.86 -5.60 -6.52
N PRO A 171 11.50 -4.72 -5.74
CA PRO A 171 10.89 -3.71 -4.92
C PRO A 171 10.42 -2.47 -5.70
N CYS A 172 9.20 -2.00 -5.40
CA CYS A 172 8.64 -0.74 -5.88
C CYS A 172 8.16 0.10 -4.69
N HIS A 173 7.03 -0.28 -4.07
CA HIS A 173 6.53 0.24 -2.80
C HIS A 173 7.20 -0.50 -1.64
N GLN A 174 7.15 -1.85 -1.67
CA GLN A 174 7.78 -2.76 -0.71
C GLN A 174 8.65 -3.79 -1.45
N ILE A 175 9.38 -4.60 -0.68
CA ILE A 175 10.27 -5.62 -1.25
C ILE A 175 9.46 -6.73 -1.91
N GLY A 176 8.33 -7.11 -1.33
CA GLY A 176 7.51 -8.26 -1.78
C GLY A 176 6.53 -7.97 -2.91
N ASP A 177 6.51 -6.75 -3.47
CA ASP A 177 5.48 -6.31 -4.41
C ASP A 177 5.20 -7.32 -5.52
N THR A 178 3.93 -7.69 -5.62
CA THR A 178 3.37 -8.65 -6.57
C THR A 178 2.11 -8.08 -7.17
N ILE A 179 1.99 -8.12 -8.50
CA ILE A 179 0.74 -7.82 -9.19
C ILE A 179 0.03 -9.12 -9.58
N ILE A 180 -1.30 -9.08 -9.59
CA ILE A 180 -2.12 -10.22 -9.97
C ILE A 180 -2.86 -9.87 -11.27
N HIS A 181 -2.47 -10.51 -12.37
CA HIS A 181 -3.03 -10.29 -13.69
C HIS A 181 -3.96 -11.42 -14.08
N VAL A 182 -5.17 -11.09 -14.50
CA VAL A 182 -6.20 -12.01 -15.03
C VAL A 182 -6.41 -11.68 -16.51
N PRO A 183 -5.61 -12.26 -17.44
CA PRO A 183 -5.60 -11.85 -18.84
C PRO A 183 -6.97 -11.95 -19.52
N LYS A 184 -7.69 -13.06 -19.29
CA LYS A 184 -9.01 -13.31 -19.88
C LYS A 184 -10.09 -12.32 -19.44
N GLU A 185 -9.95 -11.74 -18.24
CA GLU A 185 -10.84 -10.73 -17.67
C GLU A 185 -10.32 -9.30 -17.91
N LYS A 186 -9.10 -9.17 -18.44
CA LYS A 186 -8.37 -7.88 -18.59
C LYS A 186 -8.31 -7.06 -17.31
N VAL A 187 -8.07 -7.72 -16.17
CA VAL A 187 -7.99 -7.12 -14.85
C VAL A 187 -6.59 -7.28 -14.29
N VAL A 188 -6.07 -6.21 -13.68
CA VAL A 188 -4.87 -6.23 -12.85
C VAL A 188 -5.23 -5.77 -11.45
N PHE A 189 -4.96 -6.59 -10.42
CA PHE A 189 -4.90 -6.14 -9.04
C PHE A 189 -3.45 -5.73 -8.79
N ALA A 190 -3.22 -4.45 -8.58
CA ALA A 190 -1.88 -3.89 -8.60
C ALA A 190 -1.21 -3.81 -7.22
N GLY A 191 -1.97 -4.02 -6.12
CA GLY A 191 -1.47 -3.68 -4.81
C GLY A 191 -0.95 -2.25 -4.78
N ASP A 192 0.03 -1.97 -3.96
CA ASP A 192 0.59 -0.64 -3.75
C ASP A 192 1.64 -0.22 -4.80
N VAL A 193 1.74 -0.99 -5.89
CA VAL A 193 2.41 -0.51 -7.11
C VAL A 193 1.64 0.65 -7.72
N ILE A 194 0.31 0.71 -7.51
CA ILE A 194 -0.55 1.82 -7.94
C ILE A 194 -1.37 2.35 -6.76
N PHE A 195 -1.20 3.65 -6.50
CA PHE A 195 -2.03 4.48 -5.65
C PHE A 195 -2.88 5.39 -6.52
N ARG A 196 -4.14 5.59 -6.18
CA ARG A 196 -5.07 6.43 -6.92
C ARG A 196 -5.71 7.47 -6.01
N GLU A 197 -5.65 8.75 -6.42
CA GLU A 197 -6.20 9.89 -5.65
C GLU A 197 -5.62 10.03 -4.23
N CYS A 198 -4.46 9.41 -3.97
CA CYS A 198 -3.69 9.58 -2.76
C CYS A 198 -2.18 9.56 -3.08
N THR A 199 -1.42 10.32 -2.32
CA THR A 199 0.03 10.39 -2.48
C THR A 199 0.65 9.05 -2.12
N PRO A 200 1.40 8.41 -3.03
CA PRO A 200 2.00 7.12 -2.79
C PRO A 200 3.03 7.16 -1.66
N MET A 201 3.20 6.03 -1.01
CA MET A 201 4.29 5.78 -0.08
C MET A 201 5.25 4.78 -0.71
N GLY A 202 6.53 5.07 -0.72
CA GLY A 202 7.54 4.18 -1.27
C GLY A 202 8.63 3.94 -0.25
N TRP A 203 8.65 2.74 0.33
CA TRP A 203 9.62 2.38 1.35
C TRP A 203 10.92 1.80 0.76
N ASN A 204 10.82 1.05 -0.34
CA ASN A 204 11.92 0.28 -0.90
C ASN A 204 12.06 0.49 -2.42
N GLY A 205 13.14 -0.02 -3.00
CA GLY A 205 13.42 0.03 -4.43
C GLY A 205 13.85 1.40 -4.96
N SER A 206 13.91 1.52 -6.27
CA SER A 206 14.28 2.75 -6.97
C SER A 206 13.14 3.31 -7.81
N TYR A 207 13.17 4.60 -8.10
CA TYR A 207 12.24 5.25 -9.02
C TYR A 207 12.28 4.62 -10.41
N GLU A 208 13.49 4.33 -10.90
CA GLU A 208 13.69 3.72 -12.22
C GLU A 208 12.95 2.38 -12.33
N LYS A 209 13.05 1.54 -11.30
CA LYS A 209 12.38 0.24 -11.25
C LYS A 209 10.87 0.40 -11.21
N TRP A 210 10.35 1.29 -10.35
CA TRP A 210 8.92 1.53 -10.25
C TRP A 210 8.33 2.04 -11.56
N LEU A 211 9.00 2.98 -12.23
CA LEU A 211 8.58 3.48 -13.54
C LEU A 211 8.52 2.36 -14.61
N LYS A 212 9.52 1.47 -14.63
CA LYS A 212 9.51 0.29 -15.52
C LYS A 212 8.35 -0.66 -15.25
N ILE A 213 7.96 -0.83 -13.99
CA ILE A 213 6.83 -1.68 -13.63
C ILE A 213 5.49 -1.04 -14.00
N LEU A 214 5.36 0.27 -13.90
CA LEU A 214 4.19 0.97 -14.44
C LEU A 214 4.09 0.80 -15.96
N ASP A 215 5.21 0.86 -16.69
CA ASP A 215 5.24 0.55 -18.14
C ASP A 215 4.85 -0.92 -18.42
N LEU A 216 5.28 -1.86 -17.58
CA LEU A 216 4.82 -3.25 -17.68
C LEU A 216 3.30 -3.35 -17.52
N ILE A 217 2.72 -2.74 -16.48
CA ILE A 217 1.27 -2.77 -16.24
C ILE A 217 0.52 -2.18 -17.44
N ILE A 218 0.99 -1.05 -17.98
CA ILE A 218 0.42 -0.43 -19.19
C ILE A 218 0.49 -1.40 -20.38
N SER A 219 1.60 -2.12 -20.53
CA SER A 219 1.80 -3.08 -21.65
C SER A 219 0.92 -4.34 -21.55
N LEU A 220 0.40 -4.66 -20.36
CA LEU A 220 -0.58 -5.75 -20.18
C LEU A 220 -1.96 -5.40 -20.74
N ASP A 221 -2.19 -4.14 -21.12
CA ASP A 221 -3.44 -3.62 -21.71
C ASP A 221 -4.70 -4.01 -20.90
N PRO A 222 -4.74 -3.76 -19.58
CA PRO A 222 -5.91 -4.08 -18.78
C PRO A 222 -7.05 -3.09 -19.06
N ASP A 223 -8.29 -3.59 -19.06
CA ASP A 223 -9.47 -2.73 -19.07
C ASP A 223 -9.71 -2.12 -17.69
N VAL A 224 -9.31 -2.86 -16.63
CA VAL A 224 -9.48 -2.44 -15.23
C VAL A 224 -8.24 -2.73 -14.41
N ILE A 225 -7.83 -1.73 -13.63
CA ILE A 225 -6.81 -1.84 -12.58
C ILE A 225 -7.48 -1.59 -11.22
N VAL A 226 -7.30 -2.52 -10.29
CA VAL A 226 -7.65 -2.34 -8.88
C VAL A 226 -6.36 -1.95 -8.16
N PRO A 227 -6.21 -0.66 -7.76
CA PRO A 227 -5.03 -0.21 -7.01
C PRO A 227 -5.07 -0.72 -5.58
N GLY A 228 -3.94 -0.68 -4.86
CA GLY A 228 -3.91 -0.98 -3.43
C GLY A 228 -4.72 0.03 -2.63
N HIS A 229 -4.66 1.31 -3.01
CA HIS A 229 -5.41 2.40 -2.39
C HIS A 229 -6.10 3.26 -3.43
N GLY A 230 -7.33 3.69 -3.11
CA GLY A 230 -8.13 4.60 -3.93
C GLY A 230 -9.07 3.92 -4.91
N PRO A 231 -9.71 4.67 -5.81
CA PRO A 231 -10.72 4.14 -6.72
C PRO A 231 -10.13 3.26 -7.83
N VAL A 232 -10.93 2.31 -8.30
CA VAL A 232 -10.64 1.53 -9.52
C VAL A 232 -10.45 2.46 -10.71
N CYS A 233 -9.51 2.11 -11.59
CA CYS A 233 -9.18 2.88 -12.79
C CYS A 233 -8.93 1.95 -14.00
N GLY A 234 -8.71 2.55 -15.15
CA GLY A 234 -8.11 1.92 -16.32
C GLY A 234 -6.59 2.20 -16.39
N ILE A 235 -6.04 2.13 -17.60
CA ILE A 235 -4.62 2.43 -17.88
C ILE A 235 -4.24 3.86 -17.45
N GLU A 236 -5.19 4.80 -17.50
CA GLU A 236 -4.96 6.20 -17.13
C GLU A 236 -4.46 6.33 -15.68
N GLY A 237 -4.84 5.42 -14.76
CA GLY A 237 -4.33 5.42 -13.38
C GLY A 237 -2.83 5.11 -13.31
N ALA A 238 -2.35 4.14 -14.09
CA ALA A 238 -0.93 3.83 -14.19
C ALA A 238 -0.13 4.97 -14.84
N ILE A 239 -0.71 5.61 -15.88
CA ILE A 239 -0.10 6.77 -16.54
C ILE A 239 0.00 7.97 -15.59
N GLU A 240 -1.06 8.25 -14.82
CA GLU A 240 -1.06 9.34 -13.84
C GLU A 240 -0.06 9.10 -12.71
N MET A 241 -0.01 7.86 -12.18
CA MET A 241 0.98 7.48 -11.17
C MET A 241 2.41 7.63 -11.70
N LYS A 242 2.67 7.23 -12.94
CA LYS A 242 3.96 7.39 -13.61
C LYS A 242 4.33 8.87 -13.72
N ALA A 243 3.41 9.71 -14.20
CA ALA A 243 3.63 11.14 -14.34
C ALA A 243 3.92 11.82 -12.98
N TYR A 244 3.23 11.39 -11.91
CA TYR A 244 3.53 11.84 -10.55
C TYR A 244 4.97 11.49 -10.13
N LEU A 245 5.38 10.24 -10.30
CA LEU A 245 6.72 9.81 -9.92
C LEU A 245 7.81 10.54 -10.72
N GLU A 246 7.63 10.70 -12.02
CA GLU A 246 8.54 11.46 -12.88
C GLU A 246 8.65 12.92 -12.43
N TYR A 247 7.51 13.57 -12.17
CA TYR A 247 7.45 14.94 -11.66
C TYR A 247 8.23 15.10 -10.34
N VAL A 248 7.92 14.25 -9.37
CA VAL A 248 8.59 14.34 -8.04
C VAL A 248 10.08 14.06 -8.15
N ARG A 249 10.49 13.10 -8.97
CA ARG A 249 11.92 12.78 -9.19
C ARG A 249 12.68 13.96 -9.79
N GLU A 250 12.13 14.60 -10.82
CA GLU A 250 12.79 15.76 -11.46
C GLU A 250 12.88 16.97 -10.53
N GLU A 251 11.81 17.30 -9.81
CA GLU A 251 11.83 18.38 -8.82
C GLU A 251 12.79 18.07 -7.67
N SER A 252 12.83 16.82 -7.21
CA SER A 252 13.79 16.37 -6.20
C SER A 252 15.22 16.51 -6.68
N LYS A 253 15.53 16.15 -7.92
CA LYS A 253 16.84 16.30 -8.53
C LYS A 253 17.29 17.76 -8.59
N ARG A 254 16.35 18.64 -8.98
CA ARG A 254 16.62 20.09 -9.01
C ARG A 254 16.94 20.64 -7.61
N CYS A 255 16.17 20.25 -6.60
CA CYS A 255 16.39 20.69 -5.23
C CYS A 255 17.67 20.09 -4.62
N PHE A 256 17.98 18.82 -4.92
CA PHE A 256 19.22 18.15 -4.50
C PHE A 256 20.46 18.88 -5.05
N GLY A 257 20.44 19.23 -6.35
CA GLY A 257 21.51 20.00 -6.98
C GLY A 257 21.70 21.42 -6.41
N GLN A 258 20.66 21.97 -5.73
CA GLN A 258 20.76 23.24 -4.97
C GLN A 258 21.25 23.05 -3.52
N GLY A 259 21.54 21.82 -3.09
CA GLY A 259 22.00 21.51 -1.73
C GLY A 259 20.88 21.58 -0.67
N LEU A 260 19.60 21.57 -1.05
CA LEU A 260 18.50 21.55 -0.09
C LEU A 260 18.41 20.17 0.59
N SER A 261 18.00 20.16 1.87
CA SER A 261 17.59 18.93 2.52
C SER A 261 16.29 18.39 1.90
N ALA A 262 16.02 17.09 2.04
CA ALA A 262 14.75 16.51 1.56
C ALA A 262 13.53 17.19 2.20
N LEU A 263 13.63 17.54 3.48
CA LEU A 263 12.57 18.25 4.19
C LEU A 263 12.34 19.65 3.60
N ASP A 264 13.40 20.44 3.33
CA ASP A 264 13.27 21.77 2.76
C ASP A 264 12.82 21.72 1.30
N ALA A 265 13.27 20.71 0.54
CA ALA A 265 12.77 20.44 -0.79
C ALA A 265 11.26 20.14 -0.79
N SER A 266 10.79 19.28 0.11
CA SER A 266 9.36 18.94 0.23
C SER A 266 8.48 20.12 0.64
N ARG A 267 9.04 21.07 1.39
CA ARG A 267 8.35 22.34 1.70
C ARG A 267 8.27 23.28 0.50
N LYS A 268 9.17 23.15 -0.47
CA LYS A 268 9.32 24.05 -1.62
C LYS A 268 8.69 23.53 -2.91
N ILE A 269 8.77 22.21 -3.15
CA ILE A 269 8.21 21.57 -4.35
C ILE A 269 6.70 21.79 -4.35
N ASP A 270 6.17 22.31 -5.47
CA ASP A 270 4.73 22.44 -5.65
C ASP A 270 4.08 21.06 -5.71
N PHE A 271 2.88 20.91 -5.16
CA PHE A 271 2.13 19.68 -5.33
C PHE A 271 1.58 19.51 -6.75
N GLY A 272 1.54 20.59 -7.54
CA GLY A 272 1.02 20.58 -8.90
C GLY A 272 -0.43 20.09 -8.96
N PRO A 273 -0.80 19.30 -9.97
CA PRO A 273 -2.15 18.76 -10.09
C PRO A 273 -2.51 17.73 -9.01
N TYR A 274 -1.53 17.29 -8.22
CA TYR A 274 -1.68 16.24 -7.21
C TYR A 274 -2.01 16.79 -5.81
N GLY A 275 -2.10 18.11 -5.66
CA GLY A 275 -2.40 18.75 -4.36
C GLY A 275 -3.80 18.45 -3.80
N GLY A 276 -4.71 17.96 -4.65
CA GLY A 276 -6.03 17.48 -4.24
C GLY A 276 -6.08 16.00 -3.83
N TRP A 277 -4.97 15.26 -3.95
CA TRP A 277 -4.87 13.88 -3.49
C TRP A 277 -4.85 13.81 -1.96
N ARG A 278 -5.28 12.68 -1.42
CA ARG A 278 -5.15 12.41 0.02
C ARG A 278 -3.68 12.36 0.43
N GLY A 279 -3.40 12.90 1.61
CA GLY A 279 -2.06 12.90 2.21
C GLY A 279 -0.98 13.59 1.39
N PRO A 280 -1.18 14.82 0.83
CA PRO A 280 -0.19 15.43 -0.07
C PRO A 280 1.14 15.72 0.62
N ALA A 281 1.19 15.84 1.95
CA ALA A 281 2.42 15.99 2.70
C ALA A 281 3.33 14.72 2.68
N ARG A 282 2.79 13.55 2.31
CA ARG A 282 3.59 12.34 2.04
C ARG A 282 4.60 12.54 0.90
N LEU A 283 4.50 13.64 0.15
CA LEU A 283 5.54 14.07 -0.79
C LEU A 283 6.95 13.98 -0.18
N TYR A 284 7.11 14.24 1.13
CA TYR A 284 8.40 14.09 1.80
C TYR A 284 9.00 12.69 1.60
N MET A 285 8.20 11.63 1.72
CA MET A 285 8.69 10.27 1.58
C MET A 285 9.24 10.04 0.17
N ASN A 286 8.52 10.52 -0.83
CA ASN A 286 8.92 10.38 -2.23
C ASN A 286 10.18 11.22 -2.55
N VAL A 287 10.29 12.43 -1.99
CA VAL A 287 11.50 13.26 -2.12
C VAL A 287 12.70 12.61 -1.43
N GLU A 288 12.54 12.13 -0.19
CA GLU A 288 13.64 11.46 0.54
C GLU A 288 14.07 10.18 -0.17
N ARG A 289 13.13 9.40 -0.73
CA ARG A 289 13.45 8.24 -1.55
C ARG A 289 14.30 8.61 -2.77
N ALA A 290 13.94 9.67 -3.51
CA ALA A 290 14.75 10.18 -4.63
C ALA A 290 16.14 10.60 -4.15
N TYR A 291 16.23 11.25 -2.99
CA TYR A 291 17.50 11.67 -2.40
C TYR A 291 18.37 10.49 -2.01
N ARG A 292 17.79 9.40 -1.47
CA ARG A 292 18.51 8.15 -1.18
C ARG A 292 19.09 7.54 -2.46
N GLU A 293 18.30 7.52 -3.56
CA GLU A 293 18.78 7.09 -4.86
C GLU A 293 19.96 7.97 -5.36
N PHE A 294 19.85 9.29 -5.23
CA PHE A 294 20.94 10.22 -5.63
C PHE A 294 22.21 10.08 -4.78
N ARG A 295 22.06 9.65 -3.53
CA ARG A 295 23.19 9.33 -2.63
C ARG A 295 23.70 7.89 -2.79
N SER A 296 23.12 7.10 -3.70
CA SER A 296 23.45 5.69 -3.91
C SER A 296 23.30 4.84 -2.64
N GLU A 297 22.30 5.12 -1.83
CA GLU A 297 21.94 4.28 -0.68
C GLU A 297 21.31 2.96 -1.17
N ALA A 298 21.41 1.91 -0.37
CA ALA A 298 20.79 0.62 -0.68
C ALA A 298 19.25 0.74 -0.81
N GLU A 299 18.66 0.01 -1.76
CA GLU A 299 17.22 0.06 -2.04
C GLU A 299 16.36 -0.39 -0.85
N ASP A 300 16.95 -1.20 0.04
CA ASP A 300 16.35 -1.74 1.27
C ASP A 300 16.87 -1.03 2.54
N ALA A 301 17.55 0.11 2.40
CA ALA A 301 18.05 0.86 3.55
C ALA A 301 16.91 1.21 4.53
N PRO A 302 17.05 0.92 5.83
CA PRO A 302 15.97 1.06 6.78
C PRO A 302 15.52 2.52 6.94
N TRP A 303 14.23 2.71 7.19
CA TRP A 303 13.63 3.99 7.51
C TRP A 303 13.50 4.19 9.02
N ASP A 304 13.76 5.40 9.48
CA ASP A 304 13.36 5.84 10.82
C ASP A 304 11.92 6.37 10.73
N HIS A 305 10.95 5.50 10.96
CA HIS A 305 9.53 5.82 10.81
C HIS A 305 9.12 7.05 11.64
N ALA A 306 9.65 7.21 12.86
CA ALA A 306 9.33 8.37 13.68
C ALA A 306 9.79 9.68 13.01
N LYS A 307 11.00 9.71 12.43
CA LYS A 307 11.48 10.87 11.68
C LYS A 307 10.70 11.11 10.40
N VAL A 308 10.28 10.05 9.70
CA VAL A 308 9.43 10.17 8.51
C VAL A 308 8.11 10.84 8.87
N PHE A 309 7.42 10.36 9.89
CA PHE A 309 6.14 10.93 10.33
C PHE A 309 6.30 12.37 10.82
N ASP A 310 7.38 12.68 11.53
CA ASP A 310 7.69 14.06 11.96
C ASP A 310 7.94 14.98 10.76
N ALA A 311 8.60 14.49 9.72
CA ALA A 311 8.84 15.27 8.50
C ALA A 311 7.55 15.50 7.71
N VAL A 312 6.70 14.48 7.52
CA VAL A 312 5.37 14.64 6.92
C VAL A 312 4.54 15.66 7.70
N PHE A 313 4.51 15.55 9.03
CA PHE A 313 3.85 16.53 9.91
C PHE A 313 4.40 17.95 9.69
N ALA A 314 5.72 18.09 9.63
CA ALA A 314 6.38 19.39 9.43
C ALA A 314 6.08 20.00 8.05
N VAL A 315 5.98 19.18 7.00
CA VAL A 315 5.56 19.63 5.66
C VAL A 315 4.12 20.09 5.68
N ALA A 316 3.20 19.31 6.25
CA ALA A 316 1.78 19.69 6.36
C ALA A 316 1.62 21.03 7.10
N LYS A 317 2.28 21.21 8.24
CA LYS A 317 2.24 22.45 9.02
C LYS A 317 2.83 23.64 8.26
N ALA A 318 3.95 23.47 7.57
CA ALA A 318 4.58 24.53 6.79
C ALA A 318 3.73 24.96 5.59
N ARG A 319 2.93 24.03 5.03
CA ARG A 319 2.02 24.28 3.90
C ARG A 319 0.62 24.71 4.32
N GLY A 320 0.30 24.70 5.63
CA GLY A 320 -1.03 25.05 6.14
C GLY A 320 -2.14 24.07 5.71
N ILE A 321 -1.77 22.80 5.48
CA ILE A 321 -2.71 21.73 5.10
C ILE A 321 -2.96 20.79 6.27
N GLU A 322 -4.03 20.01 6.18
CA GLU A 322 -4.33 18.96 7.16
C GLU A 322 -3.21 17.92 7.22
N VAL A 323 -2.96 17.40 8.43
CA VAL A 323 -2.00 16.31 8.61
C VAL A 323 -2.72 15.00 8.34
N GLU A 324 -2.51 14.44 7.18
CA GLU A 324 -3.00 13.13 6.77
C GLU A 324 -1.81 12.20 6.50
N PHE A 325 -1.90 10.97 7.03
CA PHE A 325 -0.93 9.91 6.80
C PHE A 325 -1.58 8.81 5.98
#